data_1ce1530ea730c41372e56a0e4d1d9d35
#
_entry.id   1ce1530ea730c41372e56a0e4d1d9d35
#
_cell.length_a   1.000
_cell.length_b   1.000
_cell.length_c   1.000
_cell.angle_alpha   90.00
_cell.angle_beta   90.00
_cell.angle_gamma   90.00
#
_symmetry.space_group_name_H-M   'P 1'
#
loop_
_entity.id
_entity.type
_entity.pdbx_description
1 polymer ?
#
loop_
_entity_poly.entity_id
_entity_poly.type
_entity_poly.pdbx_seq_one_letter_code
_entity_poly.pdbx_strand_id
1 'polypeptide(L)'
;MKKAGWEPASLHGWEWANMERQALKVKREATVIFFDAAGTLIHLKRSVGWHYAQVARRHGLEADEGRMESAFRDVWGARPLRPASLGGREQDDRPWWRELALDVLRTAVQSDGTFDQEAWFEDLYSHFSEPGVWVMYDDVGRCLDRLANRFRLAVISNFDRRLRRILEDLGIASRFERLFISSEIGCEKPHPAIFQQALEIMEVEAGRCLHVGDDPERDWAGAAAAGIAVFELRRPGVTLDDLTGERI
;
A
#
# COMPACT_ATOMS: atom_id res chain seq x y z
N MET A 1 -10.26 -19.84 -27.75
CA MET A 1 -8.86 -19.90 -27.31
C MET A 1 -8.86 -20.05 -25.79
N LYS A 2 -8.27 -21.14 -25.28
CA LYS A 2 -8.27 -21.47 -23.83
C LYS A 2 -7.37 -20.49 -23.10
N LYS A 3 -7.90 -19.88 -22.03
CA LYS A 3 -7.11 -19.07 -21.06
C LYS A 3 -6.11 -20.03 -20.39
N ALA A 4 -4.82 -19.73 -20.53
CA ALA A 4 -3.78 -20.41 -19.78
C ALA A 4 -3.95 -20.01 -18.31
N GLY A 5 -4.37 -20.97 -17.49
CA GLY A 5 -4.38 -20.84 -16.04
C GLY A 5 -2.92 -20.82 -15.55
N TRP A 6 -2.54 -19.75 -14.88
CA TRP A 6 -1.32 -19.73 -14.09
C TRP A 6 -1.55 -20.60 -12.84
N GLU A 7 -0.98 -21.81 -12.82
CA GLU A 7 -0.87 -22.60 -11.60
C GLU A 7 0.42 -22.18 -10.90
N PRO A 8 0.36 -21.81 -9.60
CA PRO A 8 1.59 -21.55 -8.85
C PRO A 8 2.41 -22.85 -8.78
N ALA A 9 3.64 -22.78 -9.24
CA ALA A 9 4.59 -23.89 -9.10
C ALA A 9 4.64 -24.27 -7.62
N SER A 10 4.32 -25.52 -7.30
CA SER A 10 4.45 -26.07 -5.95
C SER A 10 5.95 -26.06 -5.59
N LEU A 11 6.34 -25.17 -4.67
CA LEU A 11 7.68 -25.17 -4.10
C LEU A 11 7.92 -26.54 -3.44
N HIS A 12 9.05 -27.18 -3.74
CA HIS A 12 9.42 -28.43 -3.11
C HIS A 12 9.73 -28.23 -1.63
N GLY A 13 9.45 -29.21 -0.78
CA GLY A 13 9.55 -29.10 0.68
C GLY A 13 10.89 -28.57 1.23
N TRP A 14 12.01 -28.68 0.48
CA TRP A 14 13.30 -28.12 0.85
C TRP A 14 13.37 -26.57 0.62
N GLU A 15 12.63 -26.03 -0.34
CA GLU A 15 12.55 -24.59 -0.60
C GLU A 15 11.77 -23.89 0.52
N TRP A 16 10.66 -24.51 0.96
CA TRP A 16 9.92 -24.06 2.14
C TRP A 16 10.78 -24.06 3.41
N ALA A 17 11.50 -25.15 3.67
CA ALA A 17 12.37 -25.26 4.84
C ALA A 17 13.58 -24.29 4.79
N ASN A 18 14.00 -23.87 3.61
CA ASN A 18 15.07 -22.88 3.45
C ASN A 18 14.54 -21.45 3.63
N MET A 19 13.34 -21.15 3.12
CA MET A 19 12.64 -19.87 3.34
C MET A 19 12.33 -19.67 4.84
N GLU A 20 11.84 -20.71 5.53
CA GLU A 20 11.61 -20.64 6.98
C GLU A 20 12.91 -20.40 7.75
N ARG A 21 14.01 -21.07 7.39
CA ARG A 21 15.33 -20.87 8.03
C ARG A 21 15.89 -19.48 7.77
N GLN A 22 15.74 -18.93 6.57
CA GLN A 22 16.13 -17.56 6.25
C GLN A 22 15.27 -16.54 7.00
N ALA A 23 13.97 -16.72 7.02
CA ALA A 23 13.05 -15.87 7.79
C ALA A 23 13.36 -15.91 9.29
N LEU A 24 13.68 -17.08 9.85
CA LEU A 24 14.08 -17.24 11.26
C LEU A 24 15.44 -16.60 11.55
N LYS A 25 16.41 -16.66 10.63
CA LYS A 25 17.69 -15.99 10.76
C LYS A 25 17.54 -14.48 10.75
N VAL A 26 16.78 -13.95 9.79
CA VAL A 26 16.50 -12.52 9.69
C VAL A 26 15.73 -12.01 10.90
N LYS A 27 14.75 -12.76 11.41
CA LYS A 27 14.04 -12.44 12.67
C LYS A 27 14.97 -12.31 13.88
N ARG A 28 16.15 -12.96 13.86
CA ARG A 28 17.14 -12.88 14.97
C ARG A 28 18.10 -11.70 14.83
N GLU A 29 18.39 -11.27 13.61
CA GLU A 29 19.40 -10.25 13.28
C GLU A 29 18.79 -8.89 12.91
N ALA A 30 17.50 -8.86 12.51
CA ALA A 30 16.81 -7.64 12.19
C ALA A 30 16.70 -6.71 13.40
N THR A 31 16.86 -5.42 13.14
CA THR A 31 16.66 -4.34 14.11
C THR A 31 15.58 -3.38 13.69
N VAL A 32 15.25 -3.35 12.39
CA VAL A 32 14.20 -2.52 11.79
C VAL A 32 13.25 -3.39 10.98
N ILE A 33 11.96 -3.14 11.12
CA ILE A 33 10.92 -3.72 10.25
C ILE A 33 10.22 -2.58 9.53
N PHE A 34 10.23 -2.65 8.21
CA PHE A 34 9.45 -1.77 7.33
C PHE A 34 8.14 -2.45 6.94
N PHE A 35 7.05 -1.72 6.99
CA PHE A 35 5.74 -2.18 6.55
C PHE A 35 5.27 -1.38 5.34
N ASP A 36 4.68 -2.03 4.36
CA ASP A 36 3.73 -1.35 3.50
C ASP A 36 2.46 -0.98 4.29
N ALA A 37 1.64 -0.07 3.74
CA ALA A 37 0.42 0.37 4.41
C ALA A 37 -0.84 -0.27 3.82
N ALA A 38 -1.20 0.08 2.57
CA ALA A 38 -2.47 -0.32 1.95
C ALA A 38 -2.41 -1.75 1.41
N GLY A 39 -3.23 -2.66 1.91
CA GLY A 39 -3.16 -4.11 1.64
C GLY A 39 -2.40 -4.88 2.72
N THR A 40 -1.54 -4.19 3.47
CA THR A 40 -0.69 -4.76 4.52
C THR A 40 -1.21 -4.45 5.92
N LEU A 41 -1.27 -3.17 6.29
CA LEU A 41 -1.74 -2.70 7.60
C LEU A 41 -3.21 -2.28 7.56
N ILE A 42 -3.61 -1.63 6.47
CA ILE A 42 -4.92 -1.01 6.31
C ILE A 42 -5.55 -1.40 4.97
N HIS A 43 -6.87 -1.36 4.94
CA HIS A 43 -7.63 -1.51 3.71
C HIS A 43 -8.87 -0.60 3.72
N LEU A 44 -9.44 -0.37 2.55
CA LEU A 44 -10.71 0.34 2.47
C LEU A 44 -11.84 -0.53 3.07
N LYS A 45 -12.71 0.09 3.84
CA LYS A 45 -13.88 -0.58 4.45
C LYS A 45 -14.89 -1.04 3.40
N ARG A 46 -14.93 -0.38 2.26
CA ARG A 46 -15.75 -0.68 1.09
C ARG A 46 -14.86 -0.67 -0.15
N SER A 47 -15.37 -1.17 -1.29
CA SER A 47 -14.65 -1.13 -2.56
C SER A 47 -14.31 0.31 -3.00
N VAL A 48 -13.27 0.49 -3.79
CA VAL A 48 -12.94 1.80 -4.38
C VAL A 48 -14.14 2.32 -5.18
N GLY A 49 -14.78 1.45 -5.96
CA GLY A 49 -15.95 1.78 -6.76
C GLY A 49 -17.13 2.28 -5.94
N TRP A 50 -17.33 1.72 -4.74
CA TRP A 50 -18.35 2.20 -3.80
C TRP A 50 -18.08 3.67 -3.41
N HIS A 51 -16.84 3.99 -3.02
CA HIS A 51 -16.46 5.35 -2.62
C HIS A 51 -16.64 6.34 -3.78
N TYR A 52 -16.16 6.00 -4.96
CA TYR A 52 -16.34 6.82 -6.15
C TYR A 52 -17.81 7.06 -6.49
N ALA A 53 -18.63 6.00 -6.46
CA ALA A 53 -20.06 6.10 -6.74
C ALA A 53 -20.79 6.94 -5.69
N GLN A 54 -20.44 6.84 -4.41
CA GLN A 54 -21.04 7.66 -3.36
C GLN A 54 -20.76 9.14 -3.57
N VAL A 55 -19.52 9.51 -3.86
CA VAL A 55 -19.17 10.91 -4.11
C VAL A 55 -19.80 11.42 -5.41
N ALA A 56 -19.80 10.61 -6.49
CA ALA A 56 -20.43 10.99 -7.76
C ALA A 56 -21.93 11.30 -7.60
N ARG A 57 -22.65 10.48 -6.81
CA ARG A 57 -24.08 10.71 -6.54
C ARG A 57 -24.34 12.00 -5.74
N ARG A 58 -23.45 12.41 -4.84
CA ARG A 58 -23.57 13.72 -4.15
C ARG A 58 -23.52 14.89 -5.13
N HIS A 59 -22.83 14.72 -6.25
CA HIS A 59 -22.73 15.71 -7.34
C HIS A 59 -23.77 15.50 -8.44
N GLY A 60 -24.83 14.73 -8.18
CA GLY A 60 -25.96 14.54 -9.10
C GLY A 60 -25.69 13.57 -10.26
N LEU A 61 -24.58 12.82 -10.22
CA LEU A 61 -24.27 11.84 -11.25
C LEU A 61 -24.90 10.48 -10.95
N GLU A 62 -25.47 9.84 -11.97
CA GLU A 62 -25.86 8.43 -11.88
C GLU A 62 -24.62 7.55 -11.98
N ALA A 63 -24.22 6.96 -10.86
CA ALA A 63 -23.02 6.16 -10.75
C ALA A 63 -23.31 4.77 -10.19
N ASP A 64 -22.87 3.76 -10.93
CA ASP A 64 -22.92 2.35 -10.53
C ASP A 64 -21.59 1.95 -9.87
N GLU A 65 -21.67 1.28 -8.71
CA GLU A 65 -20.49 0.85 -7.95
C GLU A 65 -19.61 -0.12 -8.73
N GLY A 66 -20.21 -1.11 -9.41
CA GLY A 66 -19.48 -2.13 -10.15
C GLY A 66 -18.77 -1.55 -11.37
N ARG A 67 -19.40 -0.60 -12.07
CA ARG A 67 -18.77 0.12 -13.18
C ARG A 67 -17.60 0.98 -12.70
N MET A 68 -17.76 1.68 -11.58
CA MET A 68 -16.67 2.48 -10.99
C MET A 68 -15.50 1.58 -10.56
N GLU A 69 -15.77 0.42 -9.95
CA GLU A 69 -14.74 -0.54 -9.56
C GLU A 69 -13.99 -1.10 -10.75
N SER A 70 -14.71 -1.47 -11.81
CA SER A 70 -14.09 -1.96 -13.05
C SER A 70 -13.24 -0.87 -13.71
N ALA A 71 -13.80 0.35 -13.86
CA ALA A 71 -13.09 1.47 -14.42
C ALA A 71 -11.83 1.84 -13.63
N PHE A 72 -11.90 1.83 -12.29
CA PHE A 72 -10.74 2.07 -11.45
C PHE A 72 -9.64 1.03 -11.70
N ARG A 73 -9.98 -0.24 -11.74
CA ARG A 73 -9.03 -1.33 -11.98
C ARG A 73 -8.33 -1.19 -13.32
N ASP A 74 -9.11 -0.90 -14.37
CA ASP A 74 -8.60 -0.75 -15.74
C ASP A 74 -7.68 0.47 -15.86
N VAL A 75 -8.13 1.62 -15.37
CA VAL A 75 -7.37 2.89 -15.40
C VAL A 75 -6.11 2.79 -14.53
N TRP A 76 -6.22 2.24 -13.33
CA TRP A 76 -5.08 2.03 -12.44
C TRP A 76 -4.04 1.09 -13.05
N GLY A 77 -4.48 -0.05 -13.59
CA GLY A 77 -3.61 -1.06 -14.19
C GLY A 77 -2.90 -0.59 -15.46
N ALA A 78 -3.48 0.36 -16.19
CA ALA A 78 -2.88 0.95 -17.38
C ALA A 78 -1.91 2.10 -17.09
N ARG A 79 -1.88 2.63 -15.86
CA ARG A 79 -1.02 3.77 -15.53
C ARG A 79 0.42 3.34 -15.30
N PRO A 80 1.39 4.02 -15.94
CA PRO A 80 2.80 3.79 -15.66
C PRO A 80 3.15 4.26 -14.24
N LEU A 81 4.23 3.69 -13.70
CA LEU A 81 4.86 4.24 -12.50
C LEU A 81 5.23 5.70 -12.71
N ARG A 82 5.09 6.50 -11.66
CA ARG A 82 5.45 7.92 -11.71
C ARG A 82 6.97 8.06 -11.81
N PRO A 83 7.49 8.96 -12.66
CA PRO A 83 8.92 9.23 -12.72
C PRO A 83 9.46 9.60 -11.33
N ALA A 84 10.65 9.12 -11.01
CA ALA A 84 11.35 9.56 -9.81
C ALA A 84 11.74 11.04 -9.95
N SER A 85 11.60 11.81 -8.87
CA SER A 85 12.03 13.20 -8.75
C SER A 85 13.03 13.35 -7.62
N LEU A 86 13.84 14.41 -7.67
CA LEU A 86 14.71 14.76 -6.56
C LEU A 86 13.90 15.59 -5.54
N GLY A 87 13.68 15.01 -4.36
CA GLY A 87 12.84 15.59 -3.33
C GLY A 87 11.35 15.23 -3.49
N GLY A 88 10.51 15.74 -2.61
CA GLY A 88 9.07 15.46 -2.64
C GLY A 88 8.39 15.92 -3.93
N ARG A 89 7.27 15.29 -4.26
CA ARG A 89 6.47 15.66 -5.43
C ARG A 89 5.64 16.90 -5.14
N GLU A 90 5.60 17.78 -6.14
CA GLU A 90 4.82 18.99 -6.06
C GLU A 90 3.34 18.68 -5.80
N GLN A 91 2.72 19.46 -4.91
CA GLN A 91 1.32 19.31 -4.52
C GLN A 91 0.93 17.87 -4.07
N ASP A 92 1.89 17.10 -3.55
CA ASP A 92 1.64 15.79 -2.94
C ASP A 92 0.92 14.80 -3.88
N ASP A 93 1.34 14.74 -5.13
CA ASP A 93 0.73 13.92 -6.19
C ASP A 93 -0.75 14.24 -6.51
N ARG A 94 -1.30 15.33 -5.98
CA ARG A 94 -2.71 15.69 -6.19
C ARG A 94 -3.11 15.82 -7.66
N PRO A 95 -2.32 16.44 -8.56
CA PRO A 95 -2.64 16.48 -10.00
C PRO A 95 -2.74 15.08 -10.62
N TRP A 96 -1.87 14.16 -10.22
CA TRP A 96 -1.90 12.79 -10.69
C TRP A 96 -3.17 12.05 -10.22
N TRP A 97 -3.55 12.23 -8.96
CA TRP A 97 -4.80 11.66 -8.42
C TRP A 97 -6.03 12.25 -9.13
N ARG A 98 -5.97 13.54 -9.47
CA ARG A 98 -7.04 14.21 -10.20
C ARG A 98 -7.25 13.60 -11.58
N GLU A 99 -6.18 13.43 -12.34
CA GLU A 99 -6.25 12.79 -13.66
C GLU A 99 -6.79 11.37 -13.58
N LEU A 100 -6.27 10.57 -12.65
CA LEU A 100 -6.77 9.21 -12.42
C LEU A 100 -8.26 9.20 -12.09
N ALA A 101 -8.68 10.03 -11.17
CA ALA A 101 -10.08 10.08 -10.74
C ALA A 101 -11.02 10.49 -11.89
N LEU A 102 -10.63 11.47 -12.69
CA LEU A 102 -11.42 11.91 -13.85
C LEU A 102 -11.47 10.84 -14.94
N ASP A 103 -10.38 10.10 -15.18
CA ASP A 103 -10.37 9.02 -16.15
C ASP A 103 -11.29 7.86 -15.72
N VAL A 104 -11.28 7.51 -14.43
CA VAL A 104 -12.22 6.55 -13.86
C VAL A 104 -13.67 7.00 -14.07
N LEU A 105 -13.96 8.25 -13.74
CA LEU A 105 -15.30 8.81 -13.89
C LEU A 105 -15.76 8.80 -15.36
N ARG A 106 -14.94 9.26 -16.29
CA ARG A 106 -15.24 9.25 -17.73
C ARG A 106 -15.47 7.84 -18.27
N THR A 107 -14.75 6.85 -17.75
CA THR A 107 -14.91 5.45 -18.15
C THR A 107 -16.20 4.84 -17.60
N ALA A 108 -16.58 5.19 -16.39
CA ALA A 108 -17.70 4.57 -15.68
C ALA A 108 -19.06 5.27 -15.91
N VAL A 109 -19.05 6.59 -16.14
CA VAL A 109 -20.26 7.41 -16.20
C VAL A 109 -20.37 8.11 -17.55
N GLN A 110 -21.53 7.96 -18.20
CA GLN A 110 -21.91 8.80 -19.34
C GLN A 110 -22.45 10.12 -18.77
N SER A 111 -21.63 11.17 -18.83
CA SER A 111 -22.03 12.52 -18.42
C SER A 111 -22.04 13.45 -19.61
N ASP A 112 -23.01 14.34 -19.67
CA ASP A 112 -23.08 15.44 -20.65
C ASP A 112 -22.06 16.57 -20.35
N GLY A 113 -21.25 16.42 -19.31
CA GLY A 113 -20.18 17.36 -18.97
C GLY A 113 -20.63 18.59 -18.19
N THR A 114 -21.87 18.63 -17.70
CA THR A 114 -22.45 19.82 -17.03
C THR A 114 -22.17 19.89 -15.52
N PHE A 115 -21.54 18.88 -14.92
CA PHE A 115 -21.20 18.90 -13.48
C PHE A 115 -19.82 19.54 -13.20
N ASP A 116 -19.66 20.07 -11.99
CA ASP A 116 -18.39 20.64 -11.55
C ASP A 116 -17.37 19.54 -11.22
N GLN A 117 -16.49 19.24 -12.18
CA GLN A 117 -15.46 18.22 -12.05
C GLN A 117 -14.44 18.55 -10.94
N GLU A 118 -14.16 19.83 -10.72
CA GLU A 118 -13.22 20.24 -9.70
C GLU A 118 -13.80 20.03 -8.30
N ALA A 119 -15.02 20.50 -8.07
CA ALA A 119 -15.71 20.29 -6.81
C ALA A 119 -15.89 18.79 -6.49
N TRP A 120 -16.20 17.98 -7.52
CA TRP A 120 -16.28 16.53 -7.36
C TRP A 120 -14.93 15.90 -6.97
N PHE A 121 -13.85 16.30 -7.63
CA PHE A 121 -12.54 15.79 -7.31
C PHE A 121 -12.09 16.18 -5.90
N GLU A 122 -12.33 17.43 -5.50
CA GLU A 122 -12.03 17.90 -4.14
C GLU A 122 -12.74 17.08 -3.07
N ASP A 123 -14.03 16.83 -3.27
CA ASP A 123 -14.82 15.96 -2.39
C ASP A 123 -14.27 14.54 -2.35
N LEU A 124 -13.97 13.96 -3.52
CA LEU A 124 -13.41 12.60 -3.60
C LEU A 124 -12.04 12.52 -2.93
N TYR A 125 -11.15 13.47 -3.18
CA TYR A 125 -9.82 13.50 -2.61
C TYR A 125 -9.86 13.61 -1.08
N SER A 126 -10.73 14.49 -0.57
CA SER A 126 -10.94 14.68 0.86
C SER A 126 -11.59 13.46 1.50
N HIS A 127 -12.56 12.85 0.82
CA HIS A 127 -13.28 11.66 1.29
C HIS A 127 -12.32 10.50 1.65
N PHE A 128 -11.27 10.26 0.86
CA PHE A 128 -10.29 9.21 1.15
C PHE A 128 -9.39 9.49 2.37
N SER A 129 -9.54 10.62 3.03
CA SER A 129 -8.92 10.91 4.33
C SER A 129 -9.92 11.01 5.49
N GLU A 130 -11.20 10.74 5.25
CA GLU A 130 -12.23 10.76 6.30
C GLU A 130 -12.09 9.56 7.25
N PRO A 131 -12.32 9.75 8.56
CA PRO A 131 -12.37 8.64 9.51
C PRO A 131 -13.38 7.57 9.11
N GLY A 132 -12.97 6.30 9.20
CA GLY A 132 -13.82 5.15 8.88
C GLY A 132 -13.87 4.75 7.41
N VAL A 133 -13.20 5.47 6.50
CA VAL A 133 -12.98 5.04 5.10
C VAL A 133 -11.94 3.92 5.06
N TRP A 134 -10.85 4.09 5.80
CA TRP A 134 -9.84 3.09 6.00
C TRP A 134 -10.03 2.38 7.33
N VAL A 135 -9.74 1.09 7.36
CA VAL A 135 -9.76 0.25 8.56
C VAL A 135 -8.52 -0.61 8.63
N MET A 136 -8.10 -0.98 9.83
CA MET A 136 -7.01 -1.94 10.02
C MET A 136 -7.48 -3.37 9.77
N TYR A 137 -6.57 -4.22 9.33
CA TYR A 137 -6.78 -5.66 9.47
C TYR A 137 -6.73 -6.07 10.94
N ASP A 138 -7.47 -7.13 11.30
CA ASP A 138 -7.67 -7.56 12.70
C ASP A 138 -6.39 -7.98 13.42
N ASP A 139 -5.36 -8.40 12.67
CA ASP A 139 -4.07 -8.85 13.18
C ASP A 139 -3.05 -7.71 13.43
N VAL A 140 -3.32 -6.50 12.92
CA VAL A 140 -2.35 -5.39 12.91
C VAL A 140 -2.03 -4.91 14.31
N GLY A 141 -3.04 -4.58 15.13
CA GLY A 141 -2.82 -3.99 16.44
C GLY A 141 -1.93 -4.85 17.33
N ARG A 142 -2.29 -6.13 17.49
CA ARG A 142 -1.51 -7.08 18.30
C ARG A 142 -0.12 -7.37 17.75
N CYS A 143 0.02 -7.40 16.42
CA CYS A 143 1.32 -7.59 15.77
C CYS A 143 2.26 -6.42 16.06
N LEU A 144 1.79 -5.17 15.83
CA LEU A 144 2.59 -3.97 16.07
C LEU A 144 2.99 -3.85 17.55
N ASP A 145 2.08 -4.13 18.49
CA ASP A 145 2.36 -4.09 19.94
C ASP A 145 3.49 -5.03 20.35
N ARG A 146 3.56 -6.20 19.75
CA ARG A 146 4.63 -7.17 20.02
C ARG A 146 5.95 -6.80 19.40
N LEU A 147 5.90 -6.33 18.16
CA LEU A 147 7.12 -6.01 17.40
C LEU A 147 7.77 -4.73 17.90
N ALA A 148 7.02 -3.72 18.31
CA ALA A 148 7.52 -2.44 18.81
C ALA A 148 8.40 -2.60 20.08
N ASN A 149 8.22 -3.67 20.85
CA ASN A 149 9.05 -3.94 22.03
C ASN A 149 10.46 -4.48 21.68
N ARG A 150 10.69 -4.87 20.42
CA ARG A 150 11.93 -5.56 19.99
C ARG A 150 12.59 -4.94 18.78
N PHE A 151 11.83 -4.21 17.96
CA PHE A 151 12.26 -3.67 16.68
C PHE A 151 11.87 -2.22 16.57
N ARG A 152 12.66 -1.46 15.84
CA ARG A 152 12.26 -0.15 15.34
C ARG A 152 11.31 -0.39 14.16
N LEU A 153 10.14 0.21 14.18
CA LEU A 153 9.14 0.03 13.13
C LEU A 153 9.05 1.28 12.27
N ALA A 154 8.91 1.11 10.97
CA ALA A 154 8.70 2.19 10.04
C ALA A 154 7.77 1.74 8.89
N VAL A 155 7.23 2.71 8.14
CA VAL A 155 6.39 2.45 6.97
C VAL A 155 7.12 2.89 5.70
N ILE A 156 7.06 2.07 4.63
CA ILE A 156 7.44 2.47 3.26
C ILE A 156 6.22 2.23 2.37
N SER A 157 5.55 3.29 1.92
CA SER A 157 4.29 3.16 1.19
C SER A 157 4.19 4.05 -0.05
N ASN A 158 3.63 3.48 -1.13
CA ASN A 158 3.22 4.23 -2.31
C ASN A 158 1.90 4.95 -2.02
N PHE A 159 2.02 6.08 -1.34
CA PHE A 159 0.89 6.88 -0.88
C PHE A 159 1.24 8.38 -0.92
N ASP A 160 0.30 9.23 -0.54
CA ASP A 160 0.49 10.66 -0.31
C ASP A 160 0.33 11.02 1.19
N ARG A 161 0.45 12.30 1.53
CA ARG A 161 0.45 12.78 2.93
C ARG A 161 -0.80 12.42 3.72
N ARG A 162 -1.92 12.10 3.06
CA ARG A 162 -3.15 11.65 3.73
C ARG A 162 -2.88 10.41 4.60
N LEU A 163 -1.89 9.59 4.26
CA LEU A 163 -1.51 8.41 5.06
C LEU A 163 -1.18 8.77 6.51
N ARG A 164 -0.55 9.91 6.76
CA ARG A 164 -0.21 10.34 8.14
C ARG A 164 -1.46 10.45 9.00
N ARG A 165 -2.44 11.19 8.51
CA ARG A 165 -3.72 11.37 9.21
C ARG A 165 -4.48 10.06 9.35
N ILE A 166 -4.50 9.23 8.30
CA ILE A 166 -5.17 7.91 8.33
C ILE A 166 -4.60 7.05 9.46
N LEU A 167 -3.26 6.96 9.58
CA LEU A 167 -2.63 6.18 10.64
C LEU A 167 -2.82 6.80 12.04
N GLU A 168 -2.93 8.13 12.15
CA GLU A 168 -3.28 8.83 13.38
C GLU A 168 -4.72 8.52 13.80
N ASP A 169 -5.68 8.64 12.89
CA ASP A 169 -7.10 8.36 13.14
C ASP A 169 -7.32 6.87 13.51
N LEU A 170 -6.50 5.97 13.00
CA LEU A 170 -6.50 4.53 13.36
C LEU A 170 -5.72 4.23 14.66
N GLY A 171 -5.07 5.22 15.27
CA GLY A 171 -4.35 5.08 16.53
C GLY A 171 -3.04 4.28 16.46
N ILE A 172 -2.47 4.08 15.26
CA ILE A 172 -1.23 3.30 15.08
C ILE A 172 -0.01 4.12 14.65
N ALA A 173 -0.18 5.41 14.35
CA ALA A 173 0.94 6.26 13.91
C ALA A 173 2.11 6.27 14.90
N SER A 174 1.84 6.31 16.20
CA SER A 174 2.86 6.32 17.26
C SER A 174 3.69 5.05 17.41
N ARG A 175 3.31 3.97 16.71
CA ARG A 175 4.09 2.70 16.67
C ARG A 175 5.26 2.78 15.69
N PHE A 176 5.26 3.75 14.79
CA PHE A 176 6.27 3.90 13.75
C PHE A 176 7.20 5.06 14.05
N GLU A 177 8.49 4.80 14.00
CA GLU A 177 9.53 5.82 14.15
C GLU A 177 9.55 6.78 12.95
N ARG A 178 9.30 6.25 11.74
CA ARG A 178 9.29 7.01 10.49
C ARG A 178 8.22 6.49 9.52
N LEU A 179 7.72 7.41 8.70
CA LEU A 179 6.85 7.12 7.57
C LEU A 179 7.55 7.61 6.30
N PHE A 180 7.91 6.68 5.42
CA PHE A 180 8.50 6.94 4.11
C PHE A 180 7.38 6.88 3.07
N ILE A 181 6.85 8.04 2.71
CA ILE A 181 5.71 8.19 1.82
C ILE A 181 6.22 8.62 0.45
N SER A 182 5.82 7.90 -0.61
CA SER A 182 6.38 8.08 -1.95
C SER A 182 6.22 9.50 -2.50
N SER A 183 5.12 10.19 -2.20
CA SER A 183 4.93 11.58 -2.62
C SER A 183 5.88 12.55 -1.91
N GLU A 184 6.26 12.28 -0.68
CA GLU A 184 7.18 13.11 0.10
C GLU A 184 8.65 12.85 -0.29
N ILE A 185 8.95 11.59 -0.67
CA ILE A 185 10.30 11.16 -1.09
C ILE A 185 10.58 11.53 -2.54
N GLY A 186 9.55 11.52 -3.39
CA GLY A 186 9.66 11.75 -4.82
C GLY A 186 9.85 10.49 -5.66
N CYS A 187 9.91 9.31 -5.05
CA CYS A 187 9.95 8.03 -5.76
C CYS A 187 9.09 6.99 -5.07
N GLU A 188 8.63 6.01 -5.83
CA GLU A 188 7.73 4.95 -5.36
C GLU A 188 8.35 3.56 -5.53
N LYS A 189 7.91 2.61 -4.71
CA LYS A 189 8.24 1.19 -4.89
C LYS A 189 7.74 0.72 -6.27
N PRO A 190 8.52 -0.10 -7.00
CA PRO A 190 9.73 -0.81 -6.59
C PRO A 190 11.04 -0.05 -6.82
N HIS A 191 11.03 1.26 -7.11
CA HIS A 191 12.24 2.01 -7.37
C HIS A 191 13.19 1.93 -6.17
N PRO A 192 14.48 1.55 -6.35
CA PRO A 192 15.40 1.30 -5.23
C PRO A 192 15.66 2.52 -4.34
N ALA A 193 15.53 3.73 -4.86
CA ALA A 193 15.80 4.95 -4.11
C ALA A 193 14.90 5.12 -2.87
N ILE A 194 13.64 4.65 -2.90
CA ILE A 194 12.77 4.76 -1.71
C ILE A 194 13.27 3.89 -0.56
N PHE A 195 13.77 2.68 -0.88
CA PHE A 195 14.36 1.78 0.11
C PHE A 195 15.71 2.30 0.60
N GLN A 196 16.58 2.79 -0.31
CA GLN A 196 17.88 3.36 0.02
C GLN A 196 17.75 4.56 0.96
N GLN A 197 16.84 5.49 0.67
CA GLN A 197 16.54 6.62 1.56
C GLN A 197 16.03 6.15 2.93
N ALA A 198 15.18 5.13 2.96
CA ALA A 198 14.69 4.58 4.22
C ALA A 198 15.84 3.98 5.05
N LEU A 199 16.74 3.23 4.44
CA LEU A 199 17.92 2.69 5.10
C LEU A 199 18.85 3.78 5.64
N GLU A 200 19.12 4.81 4.82
CA GLU A 200 19.98 5.94 5.19
C GLU A 200 19.40 6.72 6.38
N ILE A 201 18.12 7.11 6.31
CA ILE A 201 17.46 7.89 7.37
C ILE A 201 17.29 7.08 8.65
N MET A 202 17.08 5.77 8.55
CA MET A 202 17.00 4.86 9.70
C MET A 202 18.39 4.45 10.20
N GLU A 203 19.47 4.87 9.54
CA GLU A 203 20.86 4.51 9.90
C GLU A 203 21.03 3.01 10.12
N VAL A 204 20.59 2.21 9.13
CA VAL A 204 20.60 0.74 9.25
C VAL A 204 21.04 0.07 7.96
N GLU A 205 21.79 -1.02 8.08
CA GLU A 205 22.18 -1.84 6.94
C GLU A 205 21.01 -2.71 6.45
N ALA A 206 20.89 -2.89 5.14
CA ALA A 206 19.81 -3.66 4.51
C ALA A 206 19.66 -5.08 5.09
N GLY A 207 20.78 -5.77 5.33
CA GLY A 207 20.80 -7.13 5.90
C GLY A 207 20.27 -7.23 7.33
N ARG A 208 20.05 -6.10 8.01
CA ARG A 208 19.43 -6.00 9.33
C ARG A 208 18.00 -5.50 9.30
N CYS A 209 17.37 -5.52 8.13
CA CYS A 209 16.01 -5.09 7.93
C CYS A 209 15.12 -6.20 7.39
N LEU A 210 13.83 -6.10 7.71
CA LEU A 210 12.77 -6.89 7.11
C LEU A 210 11.75 -5.94 6.50
N HIS A 211 11.31 -6.20 5.28
CA HIS A 211 10.16 -5.53 4.68
C HIS A 211 8.97 -6.47 4.66
N VAL A 212 7.82 -5.97 5.08
CA VAL A 212 6.54 -6.69 5.15
C VAL A 212 5.57 -6.01 4.20
N GLY A 213 5.09 -6.72 3.19
CA GLY A 213 4.17 -6.15 2.20
C GLY A 213 3.44 -7.22 1.41
N ASP A 214 2.39 -6.82 0.67
CA ASP A 214 1.51 -7.72 -0.06
C ASP A 214 1.73 -7.72 -1.59
N ASP A 215 2.42 -6.71 -2.14
CA ASP A 215 2.62 -6.58 -3.58
C ASP A 215 3.92 -7.28 -4.04
N PRO A 216 3.82 -8.29 -4.96
CA PRO A 216 4.99 -9.05 -5.43
C PRO A 216 6.05 -8.20 -6.13
N GLU A 217 5.66 -7.17 -6.87
CA GLU A 217 6.58 -6.33 -7.61
C GLU A 217 7.11 -5.19 -6.74
N ARG A 218 6.20 -4.45 -6.11
CA ARG A 218 6.54 -3.24 -5.35
C ARG A 218 7.23 -3.55 -4.04
N ASP A 219 6.70 -4.51 -3.29
CA ASP A 219 7.22 -4.85 -1.96
C ASP A 219 8.29 -5.93 -2.02
N TRP A 220 7.98 -7.09 -2.61
CA TRP A 220 8.88 -8.24 -2.50
C TRP A 220 10.11 -8.07 -3.39
N ALA A 221 9.90 -7.88 -4.70
CA ALA A 221 11.01 -7.68 -5.62
C ALA A 221 11.78 -6.38 -5.35
N GLY A 222 11.05 -5.29 -5.04
CA GLY A 222 11.66 -3.99 -4.75
C GLY A 222 12.55 -4.01 -3.52
N ALA A 223 12.09 -4.56 -2.40
CA ALA A 223 12.88 -4.66 -1.17
C ALA A 223 14.05 -5.64 -1.31
N ALA A 224 13.83 -6.80 -1.96
CA ALA A 224 14.89 -7.77 -2.22
C ALA A 224 16.00 -7.18 -3.09
N ALA A 225 15.68 -6.39 -4.12
CA ALA A 225 16.66 -5.68 -4.95
C ALA A 225 17.48 -4.65 -4.17
N ALA A 226 16.95 -4.11 -3.06
CA ALA A 226 17.66 -3.25 -2.13
C ALA A 226 18.46 -4.02 -1.06
N GLY A 227 18.47 -5.35 -1.10
CA GLY A 227 19.15 -6.21 -0.12
C GLY A 227 18.41 -6.37 1.20
N ILE A 228 17.14 -5.95 1.28
CA ILE A 228 16.28 -6.10 2.45
C ILE A 228 15.58 -7.45 2.38
N ALA A 229 15.56 -8.19 3.48
CA ALA A 229 14.79 -9.42 3.58
C ALA A 229 13.28 -9.13 3.52
N VAL A 230 12.50 -10.08 2.99
CA VAL A 230 11.08 -9.88 2.74
C VAL A 230 10.25 -10.89 3.51
N PHE A 231 9.16 -10.42 4.11
CA PHE A 231 8.05 -11.24 4.54
C PHE A 231 6.87 -11.03 3.57
N GLU A 232 6.61 -12.04 2.77
CA GLU A 232 5.56 -12.01 1.76
C GLU A 232 4.20 -12.19 2.41
N LEU A 233 3.47 -11.09 2.58
CA LEU A 233 2.11 -11.14 3.09
C LEU A 233 1.15 -11.55 1.96
N ARG A 234 0.32 -12.56 2.20
CA ARG A 234 -0.60 -13.12 1.19
C ARG A 234 -1.98 -13.40 1.80
N ARG A 235 -2.68 -12.34 2.14
CA ARG A 235 -3.99 -12.44 2.78
C ARG A 235 -5.03 -13.18 1.90
N PRO A 236 -5.90 -14.03 2.47
CA PRO A 236 -5.98 -14.40 3.89
C PRO A 236 -5.05 -15.54 4.32
N GLY A 237 -4.26 -16.13 3.41
CA GLY A 237 -3.48 -17.35 3.66
C GLY A 237 -2.25 -17.13 4.54
N VAL A 238 -1.52 -16.00 4.34
CA VAL A 238 -0.38 -15.56 5.15
C VAL A 238 -0.71 -14.19 5.73
N THR A 239 -0.64 -14.06 7.05
CA THR A 239 -1.05 -12.87 7.80
C THR A 239 0.08 -12.35 8.69
N LEU A 240 -0.13 -11.26 9.40
CA LEU A 240 0.86 -10.76 10.36
C LEU A 240 1.00 -11.66 11.60
N ASP A 241 0.01 -12.50 11.88
CA ASP A 241 0.13 -13.52 12.93
C ASP A 241 1.21 -14.54 12.59
N ASP A 242 1.40 -14.89 11.32
CA ASP A 242 2.50 -15.75 10.86
C ASP A 242 3.87 -15.08 11.05
N LEU A 243 3.95 -13.76 10.91
CA LEU A 243 5.16 -12.99 11.19
C LEU A 243 5.56 -13.08 12.67
N THR A 244 4.59 -13.05 13.58
CA THR A 244 4.83 -13.12 15.03
C THR A 244 4.91 -14.55 15.56
N GLY A 245 4.55 -15.54 14.74
CA GLY A 245 4.55 -16.96 15.13
C GLY A 245 3.27 -17.41 15.83
N GLU A 246 2.16 -16.70 15.62
CA GLU A 246 0.84 -17.02 16.15
C GLU A 246 -0.12 -17.45 15.05
N ARG A 247 -0.09 -18.70 14.69
CA ARG A 247 -1.32 -19.36 14.22
C ARG A 247 -2.04 -19.96 15.44
N ILE A 248 -3.20 -19.46 15.72
CA ILE A 248 -4.15 -20.12 16.62
C ILE A 248 -4.75 -21.33 15.88
#